data_21b40868b3aaaac777f20af8818d45ec
#
_entry.id   21b40868b3aaaac777f20af8818d45ec
#
_cell.length_a   1.000
_cell.length_b   1.000
_cell.length_c   1.000
_cell.angle_alpha   90.00
_cell.angle_beta   90.00
_cell.angle_gamma   90.00
#
_symmetry.space_group_name_H-M   'P 1'
#
loop_
_entity.id
_entity.type
_entity.pdbx_description
1 polymer ?
#
loop_
_entity_poly.entity_id
_entity_poly.type
_entity_poly.pdbx_seq_one_letter_code
_entity_poly.pdbx_strand_id
1 'polypeptide(L)'
;MLVKQLEVSAQTIRRDIIHLDEHSILKRHHGGIGINPGTKSLSYSSREIENVTAKKCIGAAIASKIPDGASIFIDIGTTMEPIAEALLNHSGLTIVTNHIGVALILSQNPDCTILISGGQLRSRDKAIIGESSIQFLSQNRVTFGIFGIGSIANDGQLLDYDYRDAQFSRYAMEASRTTFVA
;
A
#
# COMPACT_ATOMS: atom_id res chain seq x y z
N MET A 1 13.72 -31.60 10.81
CA MET A 1 12.25 -31.55 10.96
C MET A 1 11.58 -31.08 9.67
N LEU A 2 11.87 -29.89 9.14
CA LEU A 2 11.28 -29.37 7.89
C LEU A 2 11.52 -30.24 6.65
N VAL A 3 12.73 -30.79 6.48
CA VAL A 3 13.08 -31.71 5.38
C VAL A 3 12.12 -32.91 5.28
N LYS A 4 11.74 -33.49 6.43
CA LYS A 4 10.80 -34.61 6.47
C LYS A 4 9.34 -34.18 6.27
N GLN A 5 9.01 -32.99 6.70
CA GLN A 5 7.64 -32.42 6.64
C GLN A 5 7.26 -31.94 5.25
N LEU A 6 8.25 -31.38 4.52
CA LEU A 6 8.06 -30.80 3.19
C LEU A 6 8.58 -31.72 2.05
N GLU A 7 9.13 -32.89 2.40
CA GLU A 7 9.65 -33.90 1.46
C GLU A 7 10.66 -33.35 0.43
N VAL A 8 11.48 -32.37 0.85
CA VAL A 8 12.48 -31.72 0.01
C VAL A 8 13.89 -31.87 0.60
N SER A 9 14.93 -31.60 -0.20
CA SER A 9 16.31 -31.71 0.24
C SER A 9 16.66 -30.64 1.30
N ALA A 10 17.65 -30.95 2.16
CA ALA A 10 18.18 -29.96 3.11
C ALA A 10 18.77 -28.71 2.42
N GLN A 11 19.26 -28.86 1.20
CA GLN A 11 19.80 -27.77 0.40
C GLN A 11 18.68 -26.86 -0.14
N THR A 12 17.56 -27.44 -0.55
CA THR A 12 16.35 -26.69 -0.94
C THR A 12 15.85 -25.84 0.23
N ILE A 13 15.67 -26.47 1.40
CA ILE A 13 15.25 -25.77 2.63
C ILE A 13 16.20 -24.61 2.98
N ARG A 14 17.52 -24.82 2.88
CA ARG A 14 18.49 -23.76 3.16
C ARG A 14 18.37 -22.57 2.20
N ARG A 15 18.17 -22.84 0.90
CA ARG A 15 18.00 -21.81 -0.12
C ARG A 15 16.70 -21.02 0.12
N ASP A 16 15.62 -21.71 0.42
CA ASP A 16 14.32 -21.09 0.68
C ASP A 16 14.35 -20.25 1.96
N ILE A 17 15.05 -20.72 3.01
CA ILE A 17 15.27 -19.95 4.25
C ILE A 17 16.08 -18.69 3.97
N ILE A 18 17.12 -18.74 3.16
CA ILE A 18 17.92 -17.56 2.80
C ILE A 18 17.03 -16.56 2.07
N HIS A 19 16.28 -17.01 1.08
CA HIS A 19 15.37 -16.17 0.32
C HIS A 19 14.31 -15.50 1.20
N LEU A 20 13.70 -16.24 2.14
CA LEU A 20 12.70 -15.72 3.06
C LEU A 20 13.30 -14.78 4.14
N ASP A 21 14.55 -14.99 4.53
CA ASP A 21 15.28 -14.09 5.45
C ASP A 21 15.65 -12.76 4.77
N GLU A 22 16.12 -12.82 3.51
CA GLU A 22 16.37 -11.65 2.68
C GLU A 22 15.12 -10.78 2.49
N HIS A 23 13.95 -11.40 2.40
CA HIS A 23 12.64 -10.73 2.29
C HIS A 23 12.00 -10.38 3.64
N SER A 24 12.72 -10.56 4.75
CA SER A 24 12.25 -10.29 6.12
C SER A 24 11.01 -11.06 6.57
N ILE A 25 10.64 -12.13 5.86
CA ILE A 25 9.50 -13.00 6.19
C ILE A 25 9.83 -13.88 7.39
N LEU A 26 11.06 -14.39 7.43
CA LEU A 26 11.59 -15.19 8.52
C LEU A 26 12.86 -14.58 9.07
N LYS A 27 13.24 -14.95 10.31
CA LYS A 27 14.54 -14.67 10.86
C LYS A 27 15.29 -15.96 11.08
N ARG A 28 16.51 -16.04 10.53
CA ARG A 28 17.40 -17.16 10.73
C ARG A 28 18.07 -17.08 12.10
N HIS A 29 18.04 -18.16 12.86
CA HIS A 29 18.76 -18.34 14.11
C HIS A 29 19.74 -19.50 14.00
N HIS A 30 20.73 -19.58 14.89
CA HIS A 30 21.60 -20.76 15.01
C HIS A 30 20.73 -22.00 15.35
N GLY A 31 20.62 -22.92 14.38
CA GLY A 31 19.85 -24.16 14.55
C GLY A 31 18.38 -24.12 14.21
N GLY A 32 17.83 -22.99 13.69
CA GLY A 32 16.40 -22.90 13.34
C GLY A 32 16.01 -21.64 12.61
N ILE A 33 14.71 -21.55 12.36
CA ILE A 33 14.06 -20.37 11.83
C ILE A 33 12.93 -19.96 12.77
N GLY A 34 12.71 -18.67 12.89
CA GLY A 34 11.58 -18.10 13.62
C GLY A 34 10.83 -17.12 12.75
N ILE A 35 9.56 -16.91 13.07
CA ILE A 35 8.83 -15.76 12.54
C ILE A 35 9.53 -14.52 13.08
N ASN A 36 9.75 -13.54 12.25
CA ASN A 36 10.35 -12.29 12.71
C ASN A 36 9.35 -11.61 13.69
N PRO A 37 9.61 -11.62 15.02
CA PRO A 37 8.67 -11.06 15.99
C PRO A 37 8.72 -9.53 16.02
N GLY A 38 9.44 -8.93 15.08
CA GLY A 38 9.64 -7.50 15.05
C GLY A 38 8.45 -6.76 14.47
N THR A 39 8.13 -5.67 15.06
CA THR A 39 7.28 -4.56 14.64
C THR A 39 7.67 -3.94 13.27
N LYS A 40 8.52 -4.59 12.49
CA LYS A 40 8.81 -4.20 11.11
C LYS A 40 7.77 -4.87 10.20
N SER A 41 6.93 -4.08 9.61
CA SER A 41 6.13 -4.47 8.44
C SER A 41 6.99 -5.28 7.47
N LEU A 42 6.43 -6.33 6.89
CA LEU A 42 7.02 -7.00 5.73
C LEU A 42 7.48 -5.95 4.71
N SER A 43 8.57 -6.23 4.00
CA SER A 43 9.02 -5.29 2.95
C SER A 43 7.89 -4.99 1.98
N TYR A 44 7.93 -3.82 1.34
CA TYR A 44 6.95 -3.46 0.33
C TYR A 44 6.85 -4.54 -0.76
N SER A 45 7.99 -5.02 -1.28
CA SER A 45 8.06 -6.07 -2.29
C SER A 45 7.47 -7.41 -1.83
N SER A 46 7.66 -7.79 -0.57
CA SER A 46 7.02 -8.99 -0.02
C SER A 46 5.50 -8.82 0.06
N ARG A 47 5.03 -7.64 0.45
CA ARG A 47 3.60 -7.33 0.50
C ARG A 47 2.96 -7.20 -0.89
N GLU A 48 3.72 -6.79 -1.92
CA GLU A 48 3.20 -6.74 -3.30
C GLU A 48 2.68 -8.10 -3.76
N ILE A 49 3.42 -9.17 -3.52
CA ILE A 49 3.10 -10.53 -3.95
C ILE A 49 2.16 -11.28 -2.99
N GLU A 50 1.89 -10.71 -1.81
CA GLU A 50 1.02 -11.32 -0.81
C GLU A 50 -0.44 -10.94 -1.04
N ASN A 51 -1.35 -11.93 -0.92
CA ASN A 51 -2.80 -11.72 -1.01
C ASN A 51 -3.28 -11.01 -2.30
N VAL A 52 -2.61 -11.22 -3.42
CA VAL A 52 -2.90 -10.52 -4.70
C VAL A 52 -4.37 -10.64 -5.11
N THR A 53 -4.97 -11.82 -4.98
CA THR A 53 -6.39 -12.03 -5.32
C THR A 53 -7.30 -11.19 -4.43
N ALA A 54 -7.06 -11.15 -3.13
CA ALA A 54 -7.85 -10.34 -2.19
C ALA A 54 -7.73 -8.84 -2.51
N LYS A 55 -6.52 -8.35 -2.81
CA LYS A 55 -6.29 -6.96 -3.20
C LYS A 55 -7.02 -6.57 -4.48
N LYS A 56 -7.06 -7.46 -5.49
CA LYS A 56 -7.84 -7.25 -6.71
C LYS A 56 -9.34 -7.22 -6.43
N CYS A 57 -9.85 -8.09 -5.55
CA CYS A 57 -11.25 -8.05 -5.12
C CYS A 57 -11.59 -6.73 -4.40
N ILE A 58 -10.71 -6.24 -3.52
CA ILE A 58 -10.85 -4.94 -2.86
C ILE A 58 -10.87 -3.82 -3.91
N GLY A 59 -9.94 -3.85 -4.87
CA GLY A 59 -9.88 -2.88 -5.96
C GLY A 59 -11.18 -2.80 -6.75
N ALA A 60 -11.70 -3.93 -7.19
CA ALA A 60 -12.98 -4.00 -7.92
C ALA A 60 -14.16 -3.50 -7.07
N ALA A 61 -14.21 -3.86 -5.79
CA ALA A 61 -15.27 -3.45 -4.88
C ALA A 61 -15.26 -1.92 -4.63
N ILE A 62 -14.09 -1.31 -4.46
CA ILE A 62 -13.96 0.14 -4.30
C ILE A 62 -14.30 0.84 -5.62
N ALA A 63 -13.72 0.42 -6.74
CA ALA A 63 -13.98 1.01 -8.06
C ALA A 63 -15.48 1.04 -8.39
N SER A 64 -16.23 -0.02 -8.07
CA SER A 64 -17.68 -0.07 -8.30
C SER A 64 -18.49 0.97 -7.52
N LYS A 65 -17.91 1.64 -6.54
CA LYS A 65 -18.55 2.69 -5.73
C LYS A 65 -18.11 4.09 -6.12
N ILE A 66 -17.16 4.21 -7.00
CA ILE A 66 -16.62 5.48 -7.49
C ILE A 66 -17.34 5.86 -8.78
N PRO A 67 -18.04 7.00 -8.85
CA PRO A 67 -18.63 7.46 -10.10
C PRO A 67 -17.57 8.14 -11.00
N ASP A 68 -17.84 8.18 -12.29
CA ASP A 68 -17.11 8.99 -13.24
C ASP A 68 -17.10 10.47 -12.81
N GLY A 69 -16.03 11.18 -13.14
CA GLY A 69 -15.83 12.58 -12.75
C GLY A 69 -15.45 12.80 -11.28
N ALA A 70 -15.26 11.74 -10.49
CA ALA A 70 -14.93 11.87 -9.08
C ALA A 70 -13.53 12.43 -8.84
N SER A 71 -13.36 13.18 -7.74
CA SER A 71 -12.06 13.52 -7.18
C SER A 71 -11.69 12.54 -6.07
N ILE A 72 -10.49 11.94 -6.14
CA ILE A 72 -10.08 10.82 -5.30
C ILE A 72 -8.66 11.08 -4.77
N PHE A 73 -8.47 10.97 -3.46
CA PHE A 73 -7.16 10.77 -2.87
C PHE A 73 -6.86 9.27 -2.78
N ILE A 74 -5.69 8.85 -3.25
CA ILE A 74 -5.20 7.47 -3.12
C ILE A 74 -3.88 7.50 -2.38
N ASP A 75 -3.85 6.85 -1.23
CA ASP A 75 -2.72 6.79 -0.31
C ASP A 75 -1.63 5.81 -0.82
N ILE A 76 -0.63 5.59 0.01
CA ILE A 76 0.46 4.63 -0.22
C ILE A 76 0.03 3.22 0.18
N GLY A 77 0.66 2.23 -0.44
CA GLY A 77 0.49 0.81 -0.07
C GLY A 77 0.31 -0.11 -1.26
N THR A 78 0.60 -1.38 -1.04
CA THR A 78 0.56 -2.40 -2.11
C THR A 78 -0.87 -2.78 -2.54
N THR A 79 -1.89 -2.41 -1.78
CA THR A 79 -3.31 -2.56 -2.16
C THR A 79 -3.75 -1.43 -3.09
N MET A 80 -3.08 -0.28 -3.05
CA MET A 80 -3.45 0.89 -3.82
C MET A 80 -3.22 0.71 -5.33
N GLU A 81 -2.19 -0.05 -5.72
CA GLU A 81 -1.92 -0.32 -7.14
C GLU A 81 -3.06 -1.14 -7.79
N PRO A 82 -3.54 -2.28 -7.26
CA PRO A 82 -4.74 -2.96 -7.76
C PRO A 82 -6.03 -2.11 -7.77
N ILE A 83 -6.16 -1.17 -6.82
CA ILE A 83 -7.27 -0.21 -6.85
C ILE A 83 -7.13 0.74 -8.04
N ALA A 84 -5.93 1.27 -8.27
CA ALA A 84 -5.64 2.10 -9.43
C ALA A 84 -5.88 1.38 -10.76
N GLU A 85 -5.48 0.10 -10.86
CA GLU A 85 -5.78 -0.74 -12.02
C GLU A 85 -7.30 -0.87 -12.26
N ALA A 86 -8.09 -1.07 -11.21
CA ALA A 86 -9.54 -1.19 -11.31
C ALA A 86 -10.24 0.13 -11.72
N LEU A 87 -9.59 1.28 -11.52
CA LEU A 87 -10.10 2.59 -11.88
C LEU A 87 -9.75 3.02 -13.33
N LEU A 88 -8.93 2.26 -14.05
CA LEU A 88 -8.46 2.62 -15.40
C LEU A 88 -9.58 2.85 -16.43
N ASN A 89 -10.74 2.22 -16.24
CA ASN A 89 -11.86 2.36 -17.17
C ASN A 89 -12.87 3.45 -16.77
N HIS A 90 -12.60 4.23 -15.72
CA HIS A 90 -13.44 5.37 -15.34
C HIS A 90 -13.06 6.60 -16.17
N SER A 91 -14.04 7.49 -16.38
CA SER A 91 -13.87 8.72 -17.15
C SER A 91 -13.81 9.94 -16.23
N GLY A 92 -12.97 10.93 -16.61
CA GLY A 92 -12.93 12.26 -15.98
C GLY A 92 -12.48 12.28 -14.52
N LEU A 93 -11.75 11.27 -14.04
CA LEU A 93 -11.26 11.24 -12.65
C LEU A 93 -10.21 12.30 -12.40
N THR A 94 -10.26 12.91 -11.22
CA THR A 94 -9.18 13.72 -10.66
C THR A 94 -8.54 12.98 -9.50
N ILE A 95 -7.31 12.54 -9.68
CA ILE A 95 -6.56 11.76 -8.70
C ILE A 95 -5.55 12.64 -7.98
N VAL A 96 -5.58 12.62 -6.67
CA VAL A 96 -4.56 13.21 -5.79
C VAL A 96 -3.83 12.05 -5.12
N THR A 97 -2.51 12.00 -5.24
CA THR A 97 -1.74 10.90 -4.64
C THR A 97 -0.33 11.31 -4.25
N ASN A 98 0.20 10.66 -3.25
CA ASN A 98 1.61 10.66 -2.87
C ASN A 98 2.31 9.34 -3.25
N HIS A 99 1.68 8.48 -4.06
CA HIS A 99 2.21 7.18 -4.48
C HIS A 99 2.56 7.16 -5.97
N ILE A 100 3.86 7.05 -6.29
CA ILE A 100 4.33 7.07 -7.68
C ILE A 100 3.76 5.90 -8.50
N GLY A 101 3.64 4.70 -7.92
CA GLY A 101 3.06 3.53 -8.60
C GLY A 101 1.63 3.77 -9.04
N VAL A 102 0.78 4.33 -8.18
CA VAL A 102 -0.60 4.73 -8.50
C VAL A 102 -0.63 5.74 -9.65
N ALA A 103 0.21 6.76 -9.57
CA ALA A 103 0.28 7.79 -10.61
C ALA A 103 0.68 7.21 -11.98
N LEU A 104 1.67 6.31 -12.03
CA LEU A 104 2.10 5.65 -13.25
C LEU A 104 1.02 4.73 -13.84
N ILE A 105 0.27 4.01 -13.01
CA ILE A 105 -0.83 3.17 -13.48
C ILE A 105 -1.92 4.05 -14.10
N LEU A 106 -2.41 5.04 -13.38
CA LEU A 106 -3.52 5.88 -13.83
C LEU A 106 -3.16 6.82 -14.98
N SER A 107 -1.87 7.13 -15.18
CA SER A 107 -1.40 7.89 -16.35
C SER A 107 -1.64 7.19 -17.69
N GLN A 108 -1.97 5.89 -17.68
CA GLN A 108 -2.37 5.15 -18.87
C GLN A 108 -3.79 5.51 -19.33
N ASN A 109 -4.61 6.13 -18.48
CA ASN A 109 -5.91 6.66 -18.83
C ASN A 109 -5.80 8.16 -19.20
N PRO A 110 -5.92 8.55 -20.48
CA PRO A 110 -5.74 9.93 -20.92
C PRO A 110 -6.84 10.89 -20.42
N ASP A 111 -7.97 10.36 -19.94
CA ASP A 111 -9.08 11.14 -19.38
C ASP A 111 -8.95 11.37 -17.87
N CYS A 112 -7.82 10.97 -17.30
CA CYS A 112 -7.54 11.08 -15.88
C CYS A 112 -6.60 12.27 -15.61
N THR A 113 -7.00 13.19 -14.74
CA THR A 113 -6.12 14.25 -14.23
C THR A 113 -5.41 13.76 -12.98
N ILE A 114 -4.07 13.77 -12.98
CA ILE A 114 -3.28 13.26 -11.86
C ILE A 114 -2.49 14.39 -11.21
N LEU A 115 -2.74 14.62 -9.93
CA LEU A 115 -2.06 15.58 -9.09
C LEU A 115 -1.16 14.79 -8.11
N ILE A 116 0.15 14.91 -8.30
CA ILE A 116 1.14 14.27 -7.43
C ILE A 116 1.67 15.30 -6.43
N SER A 117 1.70 14.93 -5.15
CA SER A 117 2.33 15.77 -4.14
C SER A 117 3.82 15.95 -4.43
N GLY A 118 4.34 17.14 -4.21
CA GLY A 118 5.79 17.36 -4.22
C GLY A 118 6.46 16.79 -2.98
N GLY A 119 7.79 16.59 -3.03
CA GLY A 119 8.55 16.13 -1.87
C GLY A 119 9.68 15.16 -2.20
N GLN A 120 10.14 14.42 -1.20
CA GLN A 120 11.17 13.42 -1.32
C GLN A 120 10.56 12.06 -1.66
N LEU A 121 11.07 11.42 -2.71
CA LEU A 121 10.68 10.03 -3.02
C LEU A 121 11.35 9.06 -2.03
N ARG A 122 10.55 8.33 -1.30
CA ARG A 122 10.96 7.22 -0.45
C ARG A 122 10.90 5.92 -1.27
N SER A 123 12.06 5.49 -1.78
CA SER A 123 12.16 4.40 -2.77
C SER A 123 11.64 3.05 -2.27
N ARG A 124 11.68 2.79 -0.95
CA ARG A 124 11.28 1.48 -0.38
C ARG A 124 9.81 1.12 -0.62
N ASP A 125 8.94 2.11 -0.81
CA ASP A 125 7.49 1.96 -0.92
C ASP A 125 6.86 2.94 -1.92
N LYS A 126 7.68 3.55 -2.78
CA LYS A 126 7.27 4.46 -3.86
C LYS A 126 6.47 5.69 -3.35
N ALA A 127 6.65 6.06 -2.09
CA ALA A 127 5.93 7.15 -1.43
C ALA A 127 6.65 8.49 -1.59
N ILE A 128 5.92 9.56 -1.85
CA ILE A 128 6.41 10.94 -1.75
C ILE A 128 6.11 11.43 -0.33
N ILE A 129 7.14 11.89 0.37
CA ILE A 129 7.09 12.33 1.77
C ILE A 129 7.67 13.73 1.95
N GLY A 130 7.33 14.38 3.05
CA GLY A 130 7.84 15.69 3.45
C GLY A 130 6.75 16.73 3.70
N GLU A 131 7.14 17.87 4.22
CA GLU A 131 6.20 18.96 4.56
C GLU A 131 5.43 19.48 3.34
N SER A 132 6.09 19.54 2.18
CA SER A 132 5.44 19.94 0.92
C SER A 132 4.28 19.02 0.52
N SER A 133 4.38 17.71 0.83
CA SER A 133 3.28 16.77 0.60
C SER A 133 2.08 17.07 1.50
N ILE A 134 2.32 17.36 2.78
CA ILE A 134 1.27 17.73 3.74
C ILE A 134 0.61 19.05 3.33
N GLN A 135 1.42 20.05 2.99
CA GLN A 135 0.92 21.34 2.54
C GLN A 135 0.07 21.22 1.26
N PHE A 136 0.50 20.41 0.30
CA PHE A 136 -0.25 20.11 -0.91
C PHE A 136 -1.63 19.52 -0.60
N LEU A 137 -1.72 18.56 0.32
CA LEU A 137 -3.00 17.97 0.74
C LEU A 137 -3.93 18.98 1.40
N SER A 138 -3.41 19.88 2.23
CA SER A 138 -4.23 20.87 2.93
C SER A 138 -4.97 21.82 1.98
N GLN A 139 -4.48 21.95 0.75
CA GLN A 139 -5.05 22.80 -0.30
C GLN A 139 -6.03 22.05 -1.22
N ASN A 140 -6.08 20.72 -1.12
CA ASN A 140 -6.89 19.88 -2.01
C ASN A 140 -7.95 19.12 -1.20
N ARG A 141 -9.22 19.36 -1.52
CA ARG A 141 -10.33 18.56 -0.99
C ARG A 141 -10.84 17.62 -2.06
N VAL A 142 -11.14 16.38 -1.66
CA VAL A 142 -11.57 15.33 -2.58
C VAL A 142 -12.90 14.73 -2.11
N THR A 143 -13.64 14.14 -3.06
CA THR A 143 -14.88 13.44 -2.75
C THR A 143 -14.62 12.12 -2.03
N PHE A 144 -13.60 11.39 -2.46
CA PHE A 144 -13.25 10.09 -1.90
C PHE A 144 -11.79 10.06 -1.48
N GLY A 145 -11.52 9.43 -0.33
CA GLY A 145 -10.17 9.08 0.10
C GLY A 145 -10.05 7.57 0.27
N ILE A 146 -8.98 6.98 -0.27
CA ILE A 146 -8.70 5.55 -0.21
C ILE A 146 -7.38 5.36 0.52
N PHE A 147 -7.41 4.68 1.65
CA PHE A 147 -6.29 4.57 2.59
C PHE A 147 -5.89 3.13 2.84
N GLY A 148 -4.58 2.88 2.79
CA GLY A 148 -3.97 1.69 3.36
C GLY A 148 -3.66 1.90 4.83
N ILE A 149 -3.71 0.84 5.63
CA ILE A 149 -3.35 0.89 7.05
C ILE A 149 -2.40 -0.24 7.42
N GLY A 150 -1.54 0.00 8.40
CA GLY A 150 -0.61 -1.00 8.91
C GLY A 150 -1.30 -2.11 9.71
N SER A 151 -2.27 -1.75 10.54
CA SER A 151 -3.07 -2.68 11.34
C SER A 151 -4.29 -2.00 11.97
N ILE A 152 -5.21 -2.82 12.52
CA ILE A 152 -6.34 -2.38 13.31
C ILE A 152 -6.17 -2.93 14.72
N ALA A 153 -6.21 -2.06 15.73
CA ALA A 153 -6.20 -2.46 17.13
C ALA A 153 -7.52 -3.11 17.53
N ASN A 154 -7.52 -3.84 18.67
CA ASN A 154 -8.72 -4.55 19.16
C ASN A 154 -9.91 -3.61 19.46
N ASP A 155 -9.65 -2.34 19.73
CA ASP A 155 -10.64 -1.29 19.95
C ASP A 155 -11.11 -0.60 18.66
N GLY A 156 -10.61 -1.05 17.49
CA GLY A 156 -10.94 -0.50 16.18
C GLY A 156 -10.06 0.68 15.75
N GLN A 157 -9.06 1.07 16.53
CA GLN A 157 -8.14 2.15 16.15
C GLN A 157 -7.27 1.73 14.97
N LEU A 158 -7.18 2.60 13.95
CA LEU A 158 -6.31 2.43 12.78
C LEU A 158 -4.87 2.80 13.16
N LEU A 159 -3.92 1.92 12.87
CA LEU A 159 -2.52 2.09 13.24
C LEU A 159 -1.62 2.02 12.02
N ASP A 160 -0.51 2.77 12.05
CA ASP A 160 0.56 2.71 11.08
C ASP A 160 1.91 2.51 11.76
N TYR A 161 2.90 2.03 10.99
CA TYR A 161 4.26 1.78 11.48
C TYR A 161 5.14 3.03 11.52
N ASP A 162 4.86 4.04 10.69
CA ASP A 162 5.58 5.32 10.65
C ASP A 162 4.63 6.45 11.06
N TYR A 163 4.99 7.19 12.11
CA TYR A 163 4.16 8.29 12.61
C TYR A 163 3.90 9.37 11.56
N ARG A 164 4.82 9.55 10.60
CA ARG A 164 4.68 10.53 9.51
C ARG A 164 3.62 10.08 8.52
N ASP A 165 3.56 8.77 8.22
CA ASP A 165 2.53 8.19 7.36
C ASP A 165 1.17 8.29 8.06
N ALA A 166 1.08 7.95 9.35
CA ALA A 166 -0.14 8.12 10.15
C ALA A 166 -0.63 9.58 10.20
N GLN A 167 0.30 10.53 10.36
CA GLN A 167 -0.03 11.95 10.37
C GLN A 167 -0.54 12.42 8.99
N PHE A 168 0.13 11.99 7.92
CA PHE A 168 -0.26 12.32 6.55
C PHE A 168 -1.65 11.76 6.21
N SER A 169 -1.90 10.47 6.49
CA SER A 169 -3.19 9.83 6.25
C SER A 169 -4.31 10.49 7.04
N ARG A 170 -4.06 10.96 8.27
CA ARG A 170 -5.05 11.72 9.05
C ARG A 170 -5.46 13.01 8.35
N TYR A 171 -4.50 13.82 7.88
CA TYR A 171 -4.80 15.04 7.11
C TYR A 171 -5.56 14.75 5.83
N ALA A 172 -5.18 13.68 5.12
CA ALA A 172 -5.86 13.29 3.89
C ALA A 172 -7.29 12.77 4.14
N MET A 173 -7.52 12.06 5.26
CA MET A 173 -8.86 11.65 5.68
C MET A 173 -9.76 12.87 5.99
N GLU A 174 -9.24 13.86 6.69
CA GLU A 174 -9.96 15.11 7.00
C GLU A 174 -10.27 15.93 5.72
N ALA A 175 -9.44 15.81 4.68
CA ALA A 175 -9.65 16.45 3.39
C ALA A 175 -10.64 15.69 2.48
N SER A 176 -11.05 14.47 2.85
CA SER A 176 -11.91 13.58 2.08
C SER A 176 -13.34 13.60 2.62
N ARG A 177 -14.34 13.67 1.72
CA ARG A 177 -15.76 13.62 2.12
C ARG A 177 -16.20 12.23 2.53
N THR A 178 -15.71 11.20 1.83
CA THR A 178 -15.99 9.79 2.11
C THR A 178 -14.67 9.03 2.11
N THR A 179 -14.46 8.19 3.12
CA THR A 179 -13.21 7.45 3.31
C THR A 179 -13.45 5.95 3.14
N PHE A 180 -12.60 5.32 2.34
CA PHE A 180 -12.44 3.86 2.27
C PHE A 180 -11.12 3.48 2.95
N VAL A 181 -11.17 2.44 3.76
CA VAL A 181 -9.99 1.80 4.37
C VAL A 181 -9.86 0.40 3.76
N ALA A 182 -8.66 0.07 3.23
CA ALA A 182 -8.39 -1.13 2.44
C ALA A 182 -7.20 -1.95 3.00
#